data_b1327b4378045604ed906e2c8321bf17
#
_entry.id   b1327b4378045604ed906e2c8321bf17
#
_cell.length_a   1.000
_cell.length_b   1.000
_cell.length_c   1.000
_cell.angle_alpha   90.00
_cell.angle_beta   90.00
_cell.angle_gamma   90.00
#
_symmetry.space_group_name_H-M   'P 1'
#
loop_
_entity.id
_entity.type
_entity.pdbx_description
1 polymer ?
#
loop_
_entity_poly.entity_id
_entity_poly.type
_entity_poly.pdbx_seq_one_letter_code
_entity_poly.pdbx_strand_id
1 'polypeptide(L)'
;MSQVSDVVLANQGFASFRTELNNILAALNSTHVGSSRPSSAVAGSIFVDNATTNVLKVKIFDGSDDVELFQINTSTNAVTSTMSVTGTISETDPNALPLALALW
;
A
#
# COMPACT_ATOMS: atom_id res chain seq x y z
N MET A 1 12.09 -3.71 12.05
CA MET A 1 10.72 -3.17 11.96
C MET A 1 10.63 -2.20 10.81
N SER A 2 9.64 -2.41 9.94
CA SER A 2 9.49 -1.60 8.72
C SER A 2 8.59 -0.37 8.93
N GLN A 3 7.66 -0.44 9.87
CA GLN A 3 6.71 0.64 10.11
C GLN A 3 7.03 1.34 11.43
N VAL A 4 6.91 2.67 11.44
CA VAL A 4 7.00 3.47 12.65
C VAL A 4 5.70 4.25 12.83
N SER A 5 5.41 4.67 14.07
CA SER A 5 4.18 5.40 14.35
C SER A 5 4.18 6.80 13.72
N ASP A 6 5.34 7.42 13.62
CA ASP A 6 5.50 8.72 12.96
C ASP A 6 6.91 8.83 12.40
N VAL A 7 7.14 9.88 11.62
CA VAL A 7 8.43 10.17 11.01
C VAL A 7 9.11 11.39 11.66
N VAL A 8 8.66 11.76 12.83
CA VAL A 8 9.23 12.90 13.58
C VAL A 8 10.42 12.40 14.40
N LEU A 9 11.55 13.06 14.25
CA LEU A 9 12.77 12.71 14.93
C LEU A 9 12.91 13.56 16.18
N ALA A 10 12.85 12.92 17.35
CA ALA A 10 12.91 13.61 18.62
C ALA A 10 14.35 14.05 18.95
N ASN A 11 14.49 15.11 19.72
CA ASN A 11 15.78 15.54 20.24
C ASN A 11 16.18 14.61 21.38
N GLN A 12 17.25 13.85 21.20
CA GLN A 12 17.62 12.78 22.13
C GLN A 12 19.11 12.47 22.02
N GLY A 13 19.58 11.54 22.86
CA GLY A 13 20.97 11.12 22.84
C GLY A 13 21.36 10.49 21.51
N PHE A 14 22.67 10.52 21.23
CA PHE A 14 23.19 10.13 19.93
C PHE A 14 22.80 8.71 19.49
N ALA A 15 22.90 7.73 20.40
CA ALA A 15 22.55 6.34 20.06
C ALA A 15 21.06 6.18 19.77
N SER A 16 20.21 6.81 20.59
CA SER A 16 18.76 6.78 20.39
C SER A 16 18.37 7.51 19.12
N PHE A 17 19.03 8.62 18.82
CA PHE A 17 18.83 9.37 17.59
C PHE A 17 19.10 8.49 16.37
N ARG A 18 20.22 7.77 16.38
CA ARG A 18 20.58 6.88 15.25
C ARG A 18 19.57 5.76 15.07
N THR A 19 19.14 5.15 16.17
CA THR A 19 18.15 4.06 16.12
C THR A 19 16.83 4.56 15.55
N GLU A 20 16.37 5.71 16.04
CA GLU A 20 15.10 6.27 15.54
C GLU A 20 15.19 6.65 14.07
N LEU A 21 16.29 7.26 13.66
CA LEU A 21 16.49 7.61 12.25
C LEU A 21 16.52 6.37 11.37
N ASN A 22 17.21 5.31 11.80
CA ASN A 22 17.25 4.06 11.04
C ASN A 22 15.86 3.42 10.92
N ASN A 23 15.05 3.49 11.98
CA ASN A 23 13.68 2.98 11.94
C ASN A 23 12.81 3.77 10.98
N ILE A 24 12.94 5.08 10.96
CA ILE A 24 12.20 5.94 10.02
C ILE A 24 12.59 5.61 8.59
N LEU A 25 13.88 5.46 8.31
CA LEU A 25 14.36 5.14 6.98
C LEU A 25 13.86 3.76 6.53
N ALA A 26 13.85 2.78 7.43
CA ALA A 26 13.34 1.45 7.12
C ALA A 26 11.84 1.49 6.80
N ALA A 27 11.08 2.28 7.55
CA ALA A 27 9.65 2.45 7.28
C ALA A 27 9.42 3.06 5.91
N LEU A 28 10.15 4.11 5.56
CA LEU A 28 10.04 4.74 4.24
C LEU A 28 10.45 3.79 3.13
N ASN A 29 11.51 3.01 3.35
CA ASN A 29 12.01 2.07 2.36
C ASN A 29 10.99 0.97 2.02
N SER A 30 10.13 0.62 2.95
CA SER A 30 9.12 -0.43 2.77
C SER A 30 7.71 0.12 2.53
N THR A 31 7.56 1.43 2.30
CA THR A 31 6.27 2.11 2.17
C THR A 31 5.40 1.82 3.39
N HIS A 32 5.98 1.97 4.58
CA HIS A 32 5.33 1.78 5.88
C HIS A 32 4.60 0.44 5.97
N VAL A 33 5.25 -0.65 5.54
CA VAL A 33 4.65 -1.98 5.61
C VAL A 33 4.41 -2.38 7.07
N GLY A 34 3.22 -2.87 7.36
CA GLY A 34 2.83 -3.29 8.68
C GLY A 34 1.44 -3.91 8.67
N SER A 35 0.97 -4.36 9.82
CA SER A 35 -0.33 -5.04 9.92
C SER A 35 -1.51 -4.07 10.01
N SER A 36 -1.25 -2.79 10.13
CA SER A 36 -2.30 -1.76 10.22
C SER A 36 -1.74 -0.42 9.76
N ARG A 37 -2.62 0.56 9.62
CA ARG A 37 -2.19 1.92 9.27
C ARG A 37 -1.27 2.49 10.34
N PRO A 38 -0.17 3.20 9.96
CA PRO A 38 0.64 3.92 10.93
C PRO A 38 -0.20 4.89 11.75
N SER A 39 0.01 4.95 13.07
CA SER A 39 -0.86 5.73 13.95
C SER A 39 -0.85 7.23 13.68
N SER A 40 0.23 7.74 13.10
CA SER A 40 0.35 9.17 12.78
C SER A 40 0.08 9.48 11.31
N ALA A 41 -0.55 8.57 10.57
CA ALA A 41 -0.87 8.79 9.17
C ALA A 41 -1.80 9.99 9.01
N VAL A 42 -1.56 10.75 7.94
CA VAL A 42 -2.40 11.89 7.56
C VAL A 42 -3.06 11.58 6.23
N ALA A 43 -4.07 12.38 5.87
CA ALA A 43 -4.74 12.19 4.57
C ALA A 43 -3.70 12.20 3.46
N GLY A 44 -3.74 11.21 2.60
CA GLY A 44 -2.78 11.02 1.53
C GLY A 44 -1.64 10.07 1.84
N SER A 45 -1.53 9.60 3.08
CA SER A 45 -0.50 8.62 3.45
C SER A 45 -0.77 7.29 2.78
N ILE A 46 0.24 6.73 2.13
CA ILE A 46 0.17 5.41 1.50
C ILE A 46 0.95 4.43 2.37
N PHE A 47 0.38 3.27 2.60
CA PHE A 47 1.05 2.23 3.39
C PHE A 47 0.70 0.86 2.81
N VAL A 48 1.49 -0.15 3.19
CA VAL A 48 1.29 -1.53 2.75
C VAL A 48 0.84 -2.36 3.95
N ASP A 49 -0.31 -3.00 3.82
CA ASP A 49 -0.88 -3.85 4.86
C ASP A 49 -0.46 -5.30 4.57
N ASN A 50 0.29 -5.90 5.48
CA ASN A 50 0.77 -7.28 5.36
C ASN A 50 0.10 -8.20 6.40
N ALA A 51 -1.05 -7.84 6.94
CA ALA A 51 -1.73 -8.63 7.97
C ALA A 51 -2.15 -10.02 7.47
N THR A 52 -2.41 -10.15 6.18
CA THR A 52 -2.79 -11.43 5.58
C THR A 52 -1.54 -12.12 5.03
N THR A 53 -1.36 -13.39 5.36
CA THR A 53 -0.20 -14.16 4.90
C THR A 53 -0.15 -14.21 3.38
N ASN A 54 1.03 -13.94 2.81
CA ASN A 54 1.29 -13.95 1.38
C ASN A 54 0.48 -12.92 0.59
N VAL A 55 -0.03 -11.89 1.25
CA VAL A 55 -0.77 -10.82 0.59
C VAL A 55 -0.25 -9.47 1.05
N LEU A 56 0.07 -8.60 0.10
CA LEU A 56 0.41 -7.21 0.38
C LEU A 56 -0.70 -6.34 -0.21
N LYS A 57 -1.35 -5.55 0.63
CA LYS A 57 -2.43 -4.65 0.21
C LYS A 57 -1.91 -3.22 0.26
N VAL A 58 -1.95 -2.54 -0.88
CA VAL A 58 -1.54 -1.13 -0.95
C VAL A 58 -2.77 -0.27 -0.68
N LYS A 59 -2.67 0.55 0.35
CA LYS A 59 -3.80 1.37 0.81
C LYS A 59 -3.39 2.83 0.93
N ILE A 60 -4.35 3.70 0.76
CA ILE A 60 -4.18 5.13 1.00
C ILE A 60 -5.18 5.56 2.08
N PHE A 61 -4.70 6.34 3.04
CA PHE A 61 -5.56 6.91 4.06
C PHE A 61 -6.14 8.22 3.54
N ASP A 62 -7.47 8.33 3.52
CA ASP A 62 -8.14 9.53 3.00
C ASP A 62 -8.47 10.56 4.06
N GLY A 63 -8.04 10.32 5.30
CA GLY A 63 -8.34 11.16 6.45
C GLY A 63 -9.38 10.56 7.37
N SER A 64 -10.13 9.57 6.91
CA SER A 64 -11.14 8.85 7.69
C SER A 64 -11.01 7.35 7.55
N ASP A 65 -10.82 6.88 6.33
CA ASP A 65 -10.80 5.45 6.02
C ASP A 65 -9.54 5.05 5.28
N ASP A 66 -9.22 3.76 5.36
CA ASP A 66 -8.15 3.14 4.59
C ASP A 66 -8.75 2.60 3.30
N VAL A 67 -8.40 3.23 2.17
CA VAL A 67 -8.91 2.82 0.87
C VAL A 67 -7.91 1.89 0.21
N GLU A 68 -8.33 0.65 -0.05
CA GLU A 68 -7.48 -0.32 -0.71
C GLU A 68 -7.43 -0.02 -2.20
N LEU A 69 -6.22 0.14 -2.73
CA LEU A 69 -6.01 0.40 -4.16
C LEU A 69 -5.86 -0.90 -4.94
N PHE A 70 -5.03 -1.81 -4.45
CA PHE A 70 -4.85 -3.12 -5.04
C PHE A 70 -4.12 -4.02 -4.04
N GLN A 71 -4.11 -5.32 -4.33
CA GLN A 71 -3.34 -6.27 -3.52
C GLN A 71 -2.53 -7.19 -4.42
N ILE A 72 -1.44 -7.71 -3.87
CA ILE A 72 -0.53 -8.59 -4.56
C ILE A 72 -0.45 -9.89 -3.76
N ASN A 73 -0.65 -11.03 -4.44
CA ASN A 73 -0.37 -12.32 -3.85
C ASN A 73 1.11 -12.61 -4.08
N THR A 74 1.89 -12.67 -2.99
CA THR A 74 3.35 -12.80 -3.10
C THR A 74 3.79 -14.20 -3.53
N SER A 75 2.91 -15.19 -3.45
CA SER A 75 3.22 -16.54 -3.92
C SER A 75 3.05 -16.69 -5.43
N THR A 76 2.04 -16.03 -6.00
CA THR A 76 1.71 -16.17 -7.41
C THR A 76 2.02 -14.91 -8.23
N ASN A 77 2.33 -13.80 -7.56
CA ASN A 77 2.54 -12.47 -8.17
C ASN A 77 1.30 -11.93 -8.86
N ALA A 78 0.12 -12.47 -8.53
CA ALA A 78 -1.13 -11.98 -9.09
C ALA A 78 -1.51 -10.66 -8.41
N VAL A 79 -1.99 -9.71 -9.21
CA VAL A 79 -2.46 -8.41 -8.74
C VAL A 79 -3.96 -8.33 -8.94
N THR A 80 -4.69 -8.00 -7.86
CA THR A 80 -6.15 -7.84 -7.93
C THR A 80 -6.52 -6.48 -7.36
N SER A 81 -7.63 -5.92 -7.84
CA SER A 81 -8.15 -4.66 -7.37
C SER A 81 -9.66 -4.77 -7.19
N THR A 82 -10.16 -4.19 -6.10
CA THR A 82 -11.59 -4.12 -5.83
C THR A 82 -12.13 -2.71 -6.05
N MET A 83 -11.31 -1.83 -6.63
CA MET A 83 -11.73 -0.44 -6.88
C MET A 83 -12.91 -0.39 -7.85
N SER A 84 -13.85 0.51 -7.56
CA SER A 84 -14.85 0.91 -8.54
C SER A 84 -14.21 1.85 -9.54
N VAL A 85 -14.41 1.58 -10.83
CA VAL A 85 -13.89 2.42 -11.89
C VAL A 85 -15.02 3.24 -12.48
N THR A 86 -14.86 4.57 -12.46
CA THR A 86 -15.81 5.48 -13.09
C THR A 86 -15.24 5.90 -14.44
N GLY A 87 -16.04 5.78 -15.48
CA GLY A 87 -15.61 6.13 -16.83
C GLY A 87 -15.22 4.90 -17.63
N THR A 88 -14.40 5.10 -18.63
CA THR A 88 -14.07 4.08 -19.62
C THR A 88 -12.73 3.43 -19.28
N ILE A 89 -12.70 2.10 -19.26
CA ILE A 89 -11.46 1.34 -19.22
C ILE A 89 -11.07 1.01 -20.66
N SER A 90 -9.85 1.39 -21.03
CA SER A 90 -9.33 1.09 -22.36
C SER A 90 -8.65 -0.28 -22.33
N GLU A 91 -9.17 -1.21 -23.08
CA GLU A 91 -8.62 -2.57 -23.18
C GLU A 91 -7.78 -2.69 -24.45
N THR A 92 -6.54 -3.12 -24.31
CA THR A 92 -5.62 -3.27 -25.44
C THR A 92 -5.37 -4.72 -25.83
N ASP A 93 -5.96 -5.68 -25.13
CA ASP A 93 -5.83 -7.09 -25.45
C ASP A 93 -6.65 -7.40 -26.71
N PRO A 94 -6.00 -7.80 -27.81
CA PRO A 94 -6.73 -8.04 -29.06
C PRO A 94 -7.70 -9.22 -28.99
N ASN A 95 -7.60 -10.07 -27.99
CA ASN A 95 -8.51 -11.20 -27.83
C ASN A 95 -9.74 -10.87 -27.00
N ALA A 96 -9.68 -9.82 -26.17
CA ALA A 96 -10.79 -9.45 -25.29
C ALA A 96 -11.97 -8.90 -26.08
N LEU A 97 -11.72 -8.05 -27.06
CA LEU A 97 -12.76 -7.41 -27.84
C LEU A 97 -13.54 -8.41 -28.72
N PRO A 98 -12.89 -9.32 -29.47
CA PRO A 98 -13.64 -10.34 -30.25
C PRO A 98 -14.50 -11.22 -29.33
N LEU A 99 -14.01 -11.59 -28.17
CA LEU A 99 -14.79 -12.39 -27.23
C LEU A 99 -16.03 -11.64 -26.75
N ALA A 100 -15.90 -10.37 -26.45
CA ALA A 100 -17.03 -9.54 -26.04
C ALA A 100 -18.07 -9.43 -27.14
N LEU A 101 -17.66 -9.27 -28.38
CA LEU A 101 -18.57 -9.21 -29.55
C LEU A 101 -19.29 -10.52 -29.76
N ALA A 102 -18.64 -11.63 -29.48
CA ALA A 102 -19.24 -12.96 -29.68
C ALA A 102 -20.36 -13.24 -28.66
N LEU A 103 -20.40 -12.54 -27.57
CA LEU A 103 -21.40 -12.71 -26.51
C LEU A 103 -22.67 -11.87 -26.71
N TRP A 104 -22.73 -11.04 -27.71
CA TRP A 104 -23.86 -10.16 -27.98
C TRP A 104 -25.00 -10.84 -28.71
#